data_0257fd9afb3388b552350ddf8610c3fb
#
_entry.id   0257fd9afb3388b552350ddf8610c3fb
#
_cell.length_a   1.000
_cell.length_b   1.000
_cell.length_c   1.000
_cell.angle_alpha   90.00
_cell.angle_beta   90.00
_cell.angle_gamma   90.00
#
_symmetry.space_group_name_H-M   'P 1'
#
loop_
_entity.id
_entity.type
_entity.pdbx_description
1 polymer ?
#
loop_
_entity_poly.entity_id
_entity_poly.type
_entity_poly.pdbx_seq_one_letter_code
_entity_poly.pdbx_strand_id
1 'polypeptide(L)'
;MYQHYLVTGAAGFLGRTLVSEMDRRGMNVSALVMKSDPFVAELPDGVSVFYGDVSDKASMRPFFESGGENFCVIHCAGIISIASAHDERIYRVNVGGTRNVAELCEAYHASKLIYVSSVHAIPELSSGDSITEPKRFSPSAVWGDYAKSKASATQIMLEFARRGLNASVVLPAAIIGPGDTARGNITEMLLA
;
A
#
# COMPACT_ATOMS: atom_id res chain seq x y z
N MET A 1 -20.85 5.84 -3.01
CA MET A 1 -19.61 6.49 -2.51
C MET A 1 -19.39 5.99 -1.09
N TYR A 2 -18.18 5.68 -0.67
CA TYR A 2 -17.90 5.26 0.70
C TYR A 2 -18.01 6.46 1.64
N GLN A 3 -18.43 6.21 2.90
CA GLN A 3 -18.59 7.27 3.91
C GLN A 3 -17.27 7.63 4.56
N HIS A 4 -16.30 6.71 4.58
CA HIS A 4 -15.00 6.88 5.18
C HIS A 4 -13.91 6.16 4.38
N TYR A 5 -12.74 6.75 4.32
CA TYR A 5 -11.56 6.20 3.66
C TYR A 5 -10.41 6.04 4.67
N LEU A 6 -9.88 4.85 4.77
CA LEU A 6 -8.79 4.49 5.64
C LEU A 6 -7.53 4.27 4.79
N VAL A 7 -6.49 5.09 4.98
CA VAL A 7 -5.27 5.04 4.18
C VAL A 7 -4.09 4.59 5.03
N THR A 8 -3.46 3.47 4.71
CA THR A 8 -2.21 3.05 5.35
C THR A 8 -1.01 3.55 4.55
N GLY A 9 0.12 3.81 5.22
CA GLY A 9 1.28 4.44 4.57
C GLY A 9 0.98 5.87 4.13
N ALA A 10 0.09 6.54 4.87
CA ALA A 10 -0.47 7.84 4.54
C ALA A 10 0.58 8.97 4.54
N ALA A 11 1.68 8.85 5.29
CA ALA A 11 2.77 9.82 5.28
C ALA A 11 3.80 9.59 4.15
N GLY A 12 3.76 8.44 3.45
CA GLY A 12 4.59 8.18 2.28
C GLY A 12 4.19 9.03 1.07
N PHE A 13 5.03 9.11 0.05
CA PHE A 13 4.81 9.98 -1.12
C PHE A 13 3.42 9.81 -1.77
N LEU A 14 3.08 8.58 -2.18
CA LEU A 14 1.77 8.29 -2.78
C LEU A 14 0.62 8.50 -1.76
N GLY A 15 0.78 7.97 -0.55
CA GLY A 15 -0.25 8.04 0.49
C GLY A 15 -0.59 9.49 0.84
N ARG A 16 0.41 10.33 1.04
CA ARG A 16 0.25 11.75 1.35
C ARG A 16 -0.43 12.52 0.22
N THR A 17 -0.06 12.24 -1.03
CA THR A 17 -0.71 12.84 -2.19
C THR A 17 -2.19 12.46 -2.27
N LEU A 18 -2.51 11.17 -2.04
CA LEU A 18 -3.89 10.68 -2.02
C LEU A 18 -4.70 11.33 -0.88
N VAL A 19 -4.16 11.31 0.33
CA VAL A 19 -4.81 11.89 1.52
C VAL A 19 -5.10 13.38 1.31
N SER A 20 -4.12 14.14 0.81
CA SER A 20 -4.29 15.58 0.54
C SER A 20 -5.36 15.84 -0.52
N GLU A 21 -5.40 15.06 -1.59
CA GLU A 21 -6.41 15.24 -2.64
C GLU A 21 -7.81 14.81 -2.16
N MET A 22 -7.90 13.78 -1.34
CA MET A 22 -9.17 13.33 -0.76
C MET A 22 -9.73 14.33 0.24
N ASP A 23 -8.87 14.91 1.11
CA ASP A 23 -9.24 15.99 2.04
C ASP A 23 -9.70 17.23 1.26
N ARG A 24 -8.96 17.65 0.22
CA ARG A 24 -9.35 18.77 -0.66
C ARG A 24 -10.73 18.57 -1.31
N ARG A 25 -11.14 17.32 -1.52
CA ARG A 25 -12.48 16.96 -2.03
C ARG A 25 -13.54 16.83 -0.95
N GLY A 26 -13.22 17.12 0.30
CA GLY A 26 -14.14 17.01 1.44
C GLY A 26 -14.49 15.55 1.81
N MET A 27 -13.63 14.61 1.48
CA MET A 27 -13.81 13.19 1.86
C MET A 27 -13.39 13.00 3.31
N ASN A 28 -14.09 12.14 4.05
CA ASN A 28 -13.70 11.75 5.39
C ASN A 28 -12.55 10.73 5.32
N VAL A 29 -11.36 11.09 5.84
CA VAL A 29 -10.13 10.30 5.72
C VAL A 29 -9.49 10.06 7.08
N SER A 30 -9.13 8.81 7.34
CA SER A 30 -8.22 8.41 8.41
C SER A 30 -6.88 7.96 7.83
N ALA A 31 -5.80 8.42 8.41
CA ALA A 31 -4.43 8.13 8.03
C ALA A 31 -3.75 7.23 9.06
N LEU A 32 -3.23 6.07 8.65
CA LEU A 32 -2.36 5.23 9.48
C LEU A 32 -0.90 5.55 9.16
N VAL A 33 -0.16 5.96 10.18
CA VAL A 33 1.24 6.38 10.08
C VAL A 33 2.09 5.76 11.19
N MET A 34 3.39 5.67 11.00
CA MET A 34 4.33 5.30 12.06
C MET A 34 4.63 6.54 12.92
N LYS A 35 4.80 6.35 14.25
CA LYS A 35 5.15 7.47 15.16
C LYS A 35 6.46 8.18 14.80
N SER A 36 7.38 7.45 14.17
CA SER A 36 8.70 7.97 13.78
C SER A 36 8.72 8.59 12.38
N ASP A 37 7.59 8.62 11.66
CA ASP A 37 7.55 9.14 10.30
C ASP A 37 7.63 10.68 10.33
N PRO A 38 8.66 11.29 9.74
CA PRO A 38 8.86 12.74 9.79
C PRO A 38 7.82 13.53 8.98
N PHE A 39 7.14 12.88 8.04
CA PHE A 39 6.18 13.53 7.14
C PHE A 39 4.74 13.55 7.67
N VAL A 40 4.52 13.08 8.90
CA VAL A 40 3.19 13.18 9.56
C VAL A 40 2.72 14.62 9.65
N ALA A 41 3.63 15.56 9.92
CA ALA A 41 3.32 17.01 10.00
C ALA A 41 2.89 17.63 8.65
N GLU A 42 3.08 16.93 7.54
CA GLU A 42 2.65 17.39 6.21
C GLU A 42 1.24 16.90 5.83
N LEU A 43 0.58 16.11 6.69
CA LEU A 43 -0.80 15.69 6.47
C LEU A 43 -1.76 16.86 6.74
N PRO A 44 -2.87 16.98 5.97
CA PRO A 44 -3.86 18.03 6.19
C PRO A 44 -4.52 17.95 7.58
N ASP A 45 -4.87 19.11 8.15
CA ASP A 45 -5.52 19.21 9.47
C ASP A 45 -6.90 18.52 9.54
N GLY A 46 -7.59 18.38 8.38
CA GLY A 46 -8.89 17.72 8.28
C GLY A 46 -8.82 16.19 8.39
N VAL A 47 -7.62 15.61 8.44
CA VAL A 47 -7.42 14.16 8.43
C VAL A 47 -7.21 13.61 9.83
N SER A 48 -7.96 12.56 10.18
CA SER A 48 -7.77 11.85 11.46
C SER A 48 -6.52 10.98 11.42
N VAL A 49 -5.53 11.25 12.27
CA VAL A 49 -4.25 10.53 12.29
C VAL A 49 -4.26 9.44 13.36
N PHE A 50 -3.92 8.22 12.96
CA PHE A 50 -3.73 7.05 13.82
C PHE A 50 -2.29 6.55 13.73
N TYR A 51 -1.74 6.15 14.86
CA TYR A 51 -0.37 5.63 14.92
C TYR A 51 -0.37 4.10 15.02
N GLY A 52 0.31 3.44 14.09
CA GLY A 52 0.43 1.98 14.06
C GLY A 52 1.42 1.49 13.01
N ASP A 53 1.75 0.21 13.10
CA ASP A 53 2.62 -0.50 12.15
C ASP A 53 1.81 -1.63 11.51
N VAL A 54 1.80 -1.69 10.18
CA VAL A 54 1.09 -2.76 9.45
C VAL A 54 1.61 -4.16 9.79
N SER A 55 2.86 -4.26 10.23
CA SER A 55 3.43 -5.53 10.71
C SER A 55 2.94 -5.95 12.11
N ASP A 56 2.34 -5.02 12.85
CA ASP A 56 1.67 -5.27 14.14
C ASP A 56 0.14 -5.10 14.01
N LYS A 57 -0.54 -6.22 13.82
CA LYS A 57 -2.00 -6.24 13.63
C LYS A 57 -2.77 -5.58 14.78
N ALA A 58 -2.27 -5.70 16.03
CA ALA A 58 -2.94 -5.14 17.19
C ALA A 58 -2.89 -3.60 17.20
N SER A 59 -1.80 -3.02 16.74
CA SER A 59 -1.62 -1.57 16.68
C SER A 59 -2.57 -0.87 15.70
N MET A 60 -3.11 -1.61 14.72
CA MET A 60 -4.04 -1.07 13.72
C MET A 60 -5.51 -1.06 14.15
N ARG A 61 -5.87 -1.73 15.25
CA ARG A 61 -7.29 -1.86 15.64
C ARG A 61 -8.03 -0.53 15.78
N PRO A 62 -7.52 0.49 16.49
CA PRO A 62 -8.22 1.77 16.62
C PRO A 62 -8.47 2.45 15.27
N PHE A 63 -7.55 2.29 14.31
CA PHE A 63 -7.69 2.79 12.95
C PHE A 63 -8.84 2.10 12.21
N PHE A 64 -8.95 0.78 12.29
CA PHE A 64 -10.05 0.03 11.66
C PHE A 64 -11.40 0.28 12.35
N GLU A 65 -11.43 0.44 13.67
CA GLU A 65 -12.61 0.80 14.45
C GLU A 65 -13.19 2.15 14.03
N SER A 66 -12.33 3.09 13.59
CA SER A 66 -12.78 4.40 13.09
C SER A 66 -13.56 4.32 11.77
N GLY A 67 -13.47 3.22 11.03
CA GLY A 67 -14.06 3.07 9.69
C GLY A 67 -15.60 3.13 9.66
N GLY A 68 -16.27 2.63 10.70
CA GLY A 68 -17.72 2.56 10.74
C GLY A 68 -18.28 1.46 9.82
N GLU A 69 -19.48 1.67 9.27
CA GLU A 69 -20.21 0.62 8.53
C GLU A 69 -19.88 0.57 7.03
N ASN A 70 -19.50 1.67 6.41
CA ASN A 70 -19.28 1.76 4.95
C ASN A 70 -17.97 2.49 4.65
N PHE A 71 -16.88 1.76 4.76
CA PHE A 71 -15.55 2.32 4.54
C PHE A 71 -14.74 1.57 3.49
N CYS A 72 -13.81 2.31 2.88
CA CYS A 72 -12.84 1.79 1.92
C CYS A 72 -11.43 1.89 2.52
N VAL A 73 -10.66 0.82 2.45
CA VAL A 73 -9.25 0.82 2.83
C VAL A 73 -8.39 0.97 1.58
N ILE A 74 -7.42 1.91 1.61
CA ILE A 74 -6.39 2.07 0.58
C ILE A 74 -5.06 1.72 1.24
N HIS A 75 -4.50 0.58 0.85
CA HIS A 75 -3.26 0.06 1.44
C HIS A 75 -2.05 0.48 0.60
N CYS A 76 -1.41 1.59 1.01
CA CYS A 76 -0.19 2.12 0.38
C CYS A 76 1.08 1.77 1.16
N ALA A 77 0.97 1.32 2.42
CA ALA A 77 2.14 1.00 3.24
C ALA A 77 2.99 -0.11 2.59
N GLY A 78 4.30 0.12 2.57
CA GLY A 78 5.26 -0.85 2.05
C GLY A 78 6.67 -0.27 2.01
N ILE A 79 7.65 -1.15 2.10
CA ILE A 79 9.06 -0.80 1.94
C ILE A 79 9.44 -1.01 0.48
N ILE A 80 10.01 0.02 -0.15
CA ILE A 80 10.61 -0.03 -1.49
C ILE A 80 12.12 -0.15 -1.32
N SER A 81 12.75 -1.12 -1.98
CA SER A 81 14.18 -1.31 -1.96
C SER A 81 14.67 -1.79 -3.32
N ILE A 82 15.75 -1.17 -3.80
CA ILE A 82 16.51 -1.61 -4.98
C ILE A 82 17.80 -2.34 -4.56
N ALA A 83 18.05 -2.51 -3.25
CA ALA A 83 19.21 -3.21 -2.75
C ALA A 83 19.16 -4.69 -3.13
N SER A 84 20.34 -5.25 -3.47
CA SER A 84 20.50 -6.68 -3.77
C SER A 84 20.63 -7.53 -2.49
N ALA A 85 20.93 -6.93 -1.35
CA ALA A 85 21.04 -7.63 -0.08
C ALA A 85 19.66 -8.04 0.44
N HIS A 86 19.57 -9.26 1.00
CA HIS A 86 18.33 -9.75 1.61
C HIS A 86 17.95 -8.92 2.84
N ASP A 87 16.69 -8.49 2.92
CA ASP A 87 16.14 -7.74 4.06
C ASP A 87 14.78 -8.32 4.48
N GLU A 88 14.77 -9.05 5.59
CA GLU A 88 13.55 -9.65 6.16
C GLU A 88 12.46 -8.61 6.51
N ARG A 89 12.84 -7.36 6.76
CA ARG A 89 11.87 -6.29 7.05
C ARG A 89 10.92 -6.07 5.87
N ILE A 90 11.44 -6.22 4.63
CA ILE A 90 10.63 -6.09 3.41
C ILE A 90 9.50 -7.12 3.42
N TYR A 91 9.80 -8.37 3.75
CA TYR A 91 8.77 -9.43 3.80
C TYR A 91 7.82 -9.23 4.98
N ARG A 92 8.33 -8.86 6.14
CA ARG A 92 7.51 -8.60 7.31
C ARG A 92 6.49 -7.49 7.05
N VAL A 93 6.90 -6.39 6.43
CA VAL A 93 6.03 -5.25 6.14
C VAL A 93 5.18 -5.52 4.90
N ASN A 94 5.79 -5.86 3.76
CA ASN A 94 5.05 -5.95 2.50
C ASN A 94 4.14 -7.18 2.42
N VAL A 95 4.56 -8.32 2.97
CA VAL A 95 3.77 -9.56 2.93
C VAL A 95 2.95 -9.74 4.20
N GLY A 96 3.60 -9.69 5.36
CA GLY A 96 2.93 -9.81 6.65
C GLY A 96 1.94 -8.66 6.89
N GLY A 97 2.37 -7.42 6.64
CA GLY A 97 1.52 -6.24 6.77
C GLY A 97 0.31 -6.28 5.84
N THR A 98 0.49 -6.65 4.56
CA THR A 98 -0.63 -6.80 3.62
C THR A 98 -1.63 -7.86 4.08
N ARG A 99 -1.15 -9.00 4.60
CA ARG A 99 -2.01 -10.03 5.19
C ARG A 99 -2.80 -9.50 6.39
N ASN A 100 -2.14 -8.81 7.32
CA ASN A 100 -2.77 -8.22 8.48
C ASN A 100 -3.87 -7.22 8.10
N VAL A 101 -3.61 -6.36 7.10
CA VAL A 101 -4.61 -5.41 6.58
C VAL A 101 -5.80 -6.13 5.97
N ALA A 102 -5.57 -7.17 5.15
CA ALA A 102 -6.65 -7.94 4.55
C ALA A 102 -7.52 -8.67 5.61
N GLU A 103 -6.89 -9.27 6.62
CA GLU A 103 -7.58 -9.93 7.73
C GLU A 103 -8.41 -8.94 8.57
N LEU A 104 -7.89 -7.71 8.79
CA LEU A 104 -8.67 -6.67 9.47
C LEU A 104 -9.81 -6.14 8.59
N CYS A 105 -9.62 -6.04 7.26
CA CYS A 105 -10.72 -5.73 6.34
C CYS A 105 -11.85 -6.76 6.43
N GLU A 106 -11.53 -8.06 6.51
CA GLU A 106 -12.56 -9.09 6.73
C GLU A 106 -13.21 -8.95 8.09
N ALA A 107 -12.42 -8.78 9.16
CA ALA A 107 -12.91 -8.72 10.54
C ALA A 107 -13.80 -7.49 10.82
N TYR A 108 -13.51 -6.37 10.21
CA TYR A 108 -14.27 -5.11 10.35
C TYR A 108 -15.22 -4.85 9.18
N HIS A 109 -15.44 -5.83 8.31
CA HIS A 109 -16.38 -5.77 7.18
C HIS A 109 -16.16 -4.56 6.26
N ALA A 110 -14.90 -4.27 5.91
CA ALA A 110 -14.57 -3.22 4.97
C ALA A 110 -15.34 -3.40 3.65
N SER A 111 -16.00 -2.35 3.20
CA SER A 111 -16.79 -2.38 1.94
C SER A 111 -15.90 -2.54 0.70
N LYS A 112 -14.64 -2.10 0.80
CA LYS A 112 -13.63 -2.19 -0.26
C LYS A 112 -12.23 -2.16 0.32
N LEU A 113 -11.33 -2.95 -0.27
CA LEU A 113 -9.88 -2.84 -0.10
C LEU A 113 -9.24 -2.57 -1.45
N ILE A 114 -8.44 -1.50 -1.54
CA ILE A 114 -7.58 -1.20 -2.69
C ILE A 114 -6.14 -1.40 -2.24
N TYR A 115 -5.45 -2.37 -2.81
CA TYR A 115 -4.05 -2.64 -2.52
C TYR A 115 -3.13 -2.07 -3.58
N VAL A 116 -2.17 -1.26 -3.17
CA VAL A 116 -1.13 -0.72 -4.05
C VAL A 116 0.05 -1.69 -4.10
N SER A 117 0.08 -2.49 -5.16
CA SER A 117 1.18 -3.40 -5.48
C SER A 117 2.28 -2.67 -6.28
N SER A 118 2.79 -3.29 -7.33
CA SER A 118 3.79 -2.73 -8.24
C SER A 118 3.85 -3.55 -9.53
N VAL A 119 4.24 -2.94 -10.65
CA VAL A 119 4.59 -3.67 -11.88
C VAL A 119 5.75 -4.66 -11.66
N HIS A 120 6.62 -4.42 -10.67
CA HIS A 120 7.68 -5.36 -10.29
C HIS A 120 7.16 -6.71 -9.78
N ALA A 121 5.87 -6.82 -9.44
CA ALA A 121 5.24 -8.11 -9.12
C ALA A 121 5.00 -8.98 -10.37
N ILE A 122 5.11 -8.41 -11.57
CA ILE A 122 4.91 -9.08 -12.85
C ILE A 122 6.28 -9.55 -13.37
N PRO A 123 6.40 -10.80 -13.86
CA PRO A 123 7.64 -11.28 -14.46
C PRO A 123 8.04 -10.43 -15.67
N GLU A 124 9.33 -10.18 -15.82
CA GLU A 124 9.88 -9.61 -17.05
C GLU A 124 9.67 -10.59 -18.21
N LEU A 125 9.21 -10.07 -19.33
CA LEU A 125 9.02 -10.85 -20.56
C LEU A 125 10.23 -10.67 -21.49
N SER A 126 10.33 -11.56 -22.48
CA SER A 126 11.30 -11.42 -23.56
C SER A 126 11.08 -10.12 -24.32
N SER A 127 12.16 -9.59 -24.88
CA SER A 127 12.12 -8.33 -25.64
C SER A 127 11.06 -8.37 -26.76
N GLY A 128 10.17 -7.39 -26.77
CA GLY A 128 9.13 -7.23 -27.78
C GLY A 128 7.73 -7.73 -27.37
N ASP A 129 7.62 -8.46 -26.27
CA ASP A 129 6.32 -8.90 -25.77
C ASP A 129 5.62 -7.80 -24.96
N SER A 130 4.29 -7.74 -25.07
CA SER A 130 3.48 -6.82 -24.26
C SER A 130 3.24 -7.42 -22.88
N ILE A 131 3.57 -6.66 -21.83
CA ILE A 131 3.27 -7.03 -20.46
C ILE A 131 1.76 -6.93 -20.22
N THR A 132 1.15 -8.03 -19.79
CA THR A 132 -0.26 -8.08 -19.40
C THR A 132 -0.39 -8.53 -17.94
N GLU A 133 -1.48 -8.17 -17.28
CA GLU A 133 -1.74 -8.58 -15.91
C GLU A 133 -1.91 -10.11 -15.81
N PRO A 134 -1.05 -10.79 -15.03
CA PRO A 134 -1.14 -12.25 -14.89
C PRO A 134 -2.30 -12.63 -13.95
N LYS A 135 -2.88 -13.81 -14.17
CA LYS A 135 -3.90 -14.38 -13.26
C LYS A 135 -3.30 -14.92 -11.95
N ARG A 136 -1.99 -15.11 -11.89
CA ARG A 136 -1.24 -15.61 -10.73
C ARG A 136 0.07 -14.85 -10.62
N PHE A 137 0.43 -14.50 -9.41
CA PHE A 137 1.70 -13.87 -9.08
C PHE A 137 2.59 -14.87 -8.35
N SER A 138 3.83 -15.03 -8.81
CA SER A 138 4.79 -15.98 -8.21
C SER A 138 6.07 -15.25 -7.83
N PRO A 139 6.49 -15.32 -6.55
CA PRO A 139 7.75 -14.73 -6.12
C PRO A 139 8.98 -15.40 -6.77
N SER A 140 8.85 -16.65 -7.25
CA SER A 140 9.94 -17.34 -7.97
C SER A 140 10.11 -16.87 -9.41
N ALA A 141 9.16 -16.11 -9.96
CA ALA A 141 9.20 -15.62 -11.33
C ALA A 141 9.75 -14.20 -11.47
N VAL A 142 10.11 -13.56 -10.37
CA VAL A 142 10.60 -12.16 -10.32
C VAL A 142 11.92 -12.08 -9.54
N TRP A 143 12.68 -10.98 -9.74
CA TRP A 143 14.01 -10.80 -9.16
C TRP A 143 14.02 -9.72 -8.07
N GLY A 144 14.83 -9.97 -7.02
CA GLY A 144 14.99 -9.06 -5.89
C GLY A 144 13.89 -9.18 -4.83
N ASP A 145 14.23 -8.84 -3.59
CA ASP A 145 13.33 -9.00 -2.44
C ASP A 145 12.07 -8.15 -2.55
N TYR A 146 12.20 -6.94 -3.07
CA TYR A 146 11.04 -6.06 -3.27
C TYR A 146 10.04 -6.68 -4.24
N ALA A 147 10.49 -7.09 -5.43
CA ALA A 147 9.63 -7.72 -6.44
C ALA A 147 8.97 -9.00 -5.90
N LYS A 148 9.76 -9.88 -5.26
CA LYS A 148 9.27 -11.11 -4.64
C LYS A 148 8.24 -10.83 -3.54
N SER A 149 8.47 -9.82 -2.70
CA SER A 149 7.52 -9.43 -1.66
C SER A 149 6.22 -8.90 -2.24
N LYS A 150 6.27 -8.07 -3.30
CA LYS A 150 5.08 -7.55 -3.98
C LYS A 150 4.31 -8.65 -4.71
N ALA A 151 4.99 -9.59 -5.37
CA ALA A 151 4.35 -10.76 -5.97
C ALA A 151 3.64 -11.64 -4.92
N SER A 152 4.31 -11.92 -3.79
CA SER A 152 3.72 -12.68 -2.68
C SER A 152 2.50 -11.98 -2.09
N ALA A 153 2.59 -10.67 -1.82
CA ALA A 153 1.50 -9.88 -1.26
C ALA A 153 0.32 -9.77 -2.22
N THR A 154 0.59 -9.62 -3.53
CA THR A 154 -0.46 -9.61 -4.56
C THR A 154 -1.19 -10.95 -4.63
N GLN A 155 -0.45 -12.06 -4.57
CA GLN A 155 -1.05 -13.40 -4.54
C GLN A 155 -1.96 -13.59 -3.32
N ILE A 156 -1.54 -13.12 -2.13
CA ILE A 156 -2.34 -13.10 -0.90
C ILE A 156 -3.65 -12.30 -1.14
N MET A 157 -3.56 -11.10 -1.71
CA MET A 157 -4.75 -10.28 -1.99
C MET A 157 -5.73 -10.98 -2.93
N LEU A 158 -5.24 -11.67 -3.97
CA LEU A 158 -6.09 -12.46 -4.87
C LEU A 158 -6.75 -13.65 -4.15
N GLU A 159 -6.09 -14.24 -3.15
CA GLU A 159 -6.67 -15.30 -2.32
C GLU A 159 -7.80 -14.76 -1.44
N PHE A 160 -7.62 -13.61 -0.79
CA PHE A 160 -8.66 -12.95 -0.03
C PHE A 160 -9.85 -12.55 -0.92
N ALA A 161 -9.59 -12.02 -2.12
CA ALA A 161 -10.64 -11.69 -3.09
C ALA A 161 -11.45 -12.92 -3.51
N ARG A 162 -10.80 -14.09 -3.73
CA ARG A 162 -11.51 -15.35 -4.04
C ARG A 162 -12.38 -15.87 -2.88
N ARG A 163 -12.03 -15.51 -1.63
CA ARG A 163 -12.81 -15.84 -0.43
C ARG A 163 -13.98 -14.88 -0.19
N GLY A 164 -14.12 -13.84 -1.01
CA GLY A 164 -15.24 -12.89 -0.94
C GLY A 164 -14.88 -11.48 -0.48
N LEU A 165 -13.63 -11.19 -0.10
CA LEU A 165 -13.23 -9.81 0.19
C LEU A 165 -13.31 -8.97 -1.09
N ASN A 166 -14.08 -7.88 -1.06
CA ASN A 166 -14.16 -6.95 -2.17
C ASN A 166 -12.83 -6.18 -2.32
N ALA A 167 -11.85 -6.81 -2.94
CA ALA A 167 -10.51 -6.26 -3.10
C ALA A 167 -10.20 -5.94 -4.56
N SER A 168 -9.43 -4.87 -4.77
CA SER A 168 -8.78 -4.55 -6.05
C SER A 168 -7.29 -4.36 -5.82
N VAL A 169 -6.50 -4.78 -6.80
CA VAL A 169 -5.06 -4.57 -6.82
C VAL A 169 -4.74 -3.59 -7.93
N VAL A 170 -3.93 -2.57 -7.63
CA VAL A 170 -3.36 -1.67 -8.65
C VAL A 170 -1.85 -1.93 -8.73
N LEU A 171 -1.30 -1.93 -9.93
CA LEU A 171 0.11 -2.22 -10.20
C LEU A 171 0.76 -0.98 -10.84
N PRO A 172 1.07 0.05 -10.04
CA PRO A 172 1.70 1.23 -10.58
C PRO A 172 3.12 0.92 -11.08
N ALA A 173 3.49 1.60 -12.15
CA ALA A 173 4.87 1.71 -12.61
C ALA A 173 5.64 2.74 -11.76
N ALA A 174 6.60 3.45 -12.33
CA ALA A 174 7.28 4.55 -11.66
C ALA A 174 6.28 5.67 -11.33
N ILE A 175 6.19 6.04 -10.05
CA ILE A 175 5.37 7.16 -9.60
C ILE A 175 6.29 8.36 -9.44
N ILE A 176 5.98 9.44 -10.15
CA ILE A 176 6.69 10.72 -10.11
C ILE A 176 5.67 11.85 -9.92
N GLY A 177 6.09 12.92 -9.28
CA GLY A 177 5.23 14.07 -9.08
C GLY A 177 5.78 15.07 -8.06
N PRO A 178 5.11 16.22 -7.90
CA PRO A 178 5.47 17.18 -6.86
C PRO A 178 5.27 16.57 -5.47
N GLY A 179 6.08 17.01 -4.50
CA GLY A 179 5.96 16.57 -3.11
C GLY A 179 6.70 15.27 -2.76
N ASP A 180 7.53 14.70 -3.64
CA ASP A 180 8.47 13.64 -3.28
C ASP A 180 9.68 14.22 -2.52
N THR A 181 9.40 14.73 -1.32
CA THR A 181 10.42 15.35 -0.45
C THR A 181 11.40 14.34 0.13
N ALA A 182 11.02 13.08 0.20
CA ALA A 182 11.90 11.98 0.62
C ALA A 182 12.90 11.58 -0.49
N ARG A 183 12.79 12.17 -1.69
CA ARG A 183 13.60 11.84 -2.86
C ARG A 183 13.70 10.33 -3.09
N GLY A 184 12.57 9.72 -3.43
CA GLY A 184 12.52 8.30 -3.77
C GLY A 184 13.44 7.95 -4.94
N ASN A 185 13.76 6.67 -5.11
CA ASN A 185 14.73 6.18 -6.11
C ASN A 185 14.53 6.75 -7.53
N ILE A 186 13.28 6.94 -7.95
CA ILE A 186 12.96 7.50 -9.28
C ILE A 186 13.30 8.99 -9.34
N THR A 187 12.95 9.73 -8.28
CA THR A 187 13.27 11.16 -8.20
C THR A 187 14.79 11.39 -8.22
N GLU A 188 15.56 10.61 -7.45
CA GLU A 188 17.03 10.68 -7.48
C GLU A 188 17.59 10.36 -8.86
N MET A 189 17.05 9.32 -9.53
CA MET A 189 17.49 8.97 -10.89
C MET A 189 17.21 10.07 -11.93
N LEU A 190 16.12 10.84 -11.76
CA LEU A 190 15.76 11.94 -12.66
C LEU A 190 16.55 13.22 -12.38
N LEU A 191 17.08 13.39 -11.17
CA LEU A 191 17.85 14.56 -10.75
C LEU A 191 19.37 14.38 -10.93
N ALA A 192 19.85 13.15 -11.21
CA ALA A 192 21.24 12.82 -11.46
C ALA A 192 21.62 13.07 -12.92
#